data_fa1c5693f5b0441669ccd100bd218cea
#
_entry.id   fa1c5693f5b0441669ccd100bd218cea
#
_cell.length_a   1.000
_cell.length_b   1.000
_cell.length_c   1.000
_cell.angle_alpha   90.00
_cell.angle_beta   90.00
_cell.angle_gamma   90.00
#
_symmetry.space_group_name_H-M   'P 1'
#
loop_
_entity.id
_entity.type
_entity.pdbx_description
1 polymer ?
#
loop_
_entity_poly.entity_id
_entity_poly.type
_entity_poly.pdbx_seq_one_letter_code
_entity_poly.pdbx_strand_id
1 'polypeptide(L)'
;MPDPISGMAVASIGGSLISAGAAGKAADTQADATERAAQLQNEQFLRSIELQEPFRQAGLQGQNRLLTYLGIGGTPQYDDTAYNKALADYNASLSRLDPSQFTTGGGGGGYYTSGGGESDQMPVYQGGTGGTFDQAGYDTARAGIVAPDREKFRLTSGDVNDPNFGKYATAEYTPEMFAKGMDPGYQFRLKEGMQGLERSAAARGGLLSGGTLKGIQRYGQDMASQEYQNAFNRYQAERTGTLNPYQSLAGVGQSTANTLGTMGMNYANQVGELYQGGANARASGYVGGANALNQGISGVSNMYFQNQLLNRLPVSSGSTAGGWTSA
;
A
#
# COMPACT_ATOMS: atom_id res chain seq x y z
N MET A 1 41.22 43.46 -44.04
CA MET A 1 41.32 42.96 -42.62
C MET A 1 39.93 42.86 -42.12
N PRO A 2 39.51 41.74 -41.57
CA PRO A 2 38.16 41.64 -40.97
C PRO A 2 38.09 42.58 -39.77
N ASP A 3 37.02 43.35 -39.71
CA ASP A 3 36.74 44.30 -38.67
C ASP A 3 36.75 43.61 -37.27
N PRO A 4 37.55 44.07 -36.29
CA PRO A 4 37.60 43.46 -34.96
C PRO A 4 36.24 43.47 -34.24
N ILE A 5 35.35 44.35 -34.64
CA ILE A 5 34.01 44.54 -34.08
C ILE A 5 33.07 43.40 -34.52
N SER A 6 33.21 42.89 -35.73
CA SER A 6 32.41 41.75 -36.20
C SER A 6 32.72 40.47 -35.41
N GLY A 7 33.99 40.28 -35.02
CA GLY A 7 34.43 39.15 -34.21
C GLY A 7 33.89 39.16 -32.80
N MET A 8 33.88 40.38 -32.17
CA MET A 8 33.34 40.53 -30.83
C MET A 8 31.82 40.39 -30.75
N ALA A 9 31.07 40.86 -31.74
CA ALA A 9 29.63 40.69 -31.81
C ALA A 9 29.22 39.22 -31.93
N VAL A 10 29.93 38.47 -32.78
CA VAL A 10 29.72 37.03 -32.95
C VAL A 10 30.08 36.28 -31.67
N ALA A 11 31.15 36.67 -31.00
CA ALA A 11 31.56 36.03 -29.74
C ALA A 11 30.54 36.27 -28.59
N SER A 12 29.94 37.48 -28.51
CA SER A 12 28.93 37.79 -27.48
C SER A 12 27.60 37.06 -27.71
N ILE A 13 27.14 36.96 -28.97
CA ILE A 13 25.96 36.19 -29.32
C ILE A 13 26.21 34.67 -29.14
N GLY A 14 27.37 34.16 -29.56
CA GLY A 14 27.76 32.78 -29.38
C GLY A 14 27.86 32.40 -27.90
N GLY A 15 28.41 33.26 -27.04
CA GLY A 15 28.48 33.05 -25.60
C GLY A 15 27.12 33.02 -24.93
N SER A 16 26.19 33.89 -25.30
CA SER A 16 24.83 33.90 -24.76
C SER A 16 23.96 32.72 -25.22
N LEU A 17 24.13 32.24 -26.45
CA LEU A 17 23.47 31.03 -26.97
C LEU A 17 24.00 29.78 -26.27
N ILE A 18 25.30 29.69 -26.03
CA ILE A 18 25.91 28.56 -25.30
C ILE A 18 25.42 28.54 -23.84
N SER A 19 25.37 29.70 -23.17
CA SER A 19 24.88 29.79 -21.78
C SER A 19 23.36 29.50 -21.68
N ALA A 20 22.56 29.94 -22.65
CA ALA A 20 21.14 29.60 -22.72
C ALA A 20 20.91 28.10 -22.92
N GLY A 21 21.68 27.45 -23.80
CA GLY A 21 21.63 26.03 -24.03
C GLY A 21 22.12 25.20 -22.83
N ALA A 22 23.15 25.69 -22.12
CA ALA A 22 23.63 25.04 -20.89
C ALA A 22 22.61 25.14 -19.74
N ALA A 23 21.93 26.27 -19.56
CA ALA A 23 20.89 26.46 -18.57
C ALA A 23 19.67 25.56 -18.85
N GLY A 24 19.26 25.43 -20.11
CA GLY A 24 18.20 24.50 -20.52
C GLY A 24 18.54 23.04 -20.21
N LYS A 25 19.73 22.57 -20.63
CA LYS A 25 20.19 21.20 -20.36
C LYS A 25 20.31 20.90 -18.86
N ALA A 26 20.78 21.84 -18.05
CA ALA A 26 20.86 21.69 -16.60
C ALA A 26 19.47 21.55 -15.98
N ALA A 27 18.50 22.33 -16.43
CA ALA A 27 17.13 22.28 -16.01
C ALA A 27 16.44 20.95 -16.39
N ASP A 28 16.67 20.47 -17.62
CA ASP A 28 16.14 19.17 -18.08
C ASP A 28 16.76 18.02 -17.28
N THR A 29 18.09 18.03 -17.06
CA THR A 29 18.76 17.01 -16.25
C THR A 29 18.23 16.98 -14.81
N GLN A 30 17.95 18.15 -14.22
CA GLN A 30 17.36 18.23 -12.89
C GLN A 30 15.90 17.73 -12.86
N ALA A 31 15.12 18.05 -13.89
CA ALA A 31 13.76 17.57 -14.03
C ALA A 31 13.71 16.05 -14.20
N ASP A 32 14.59 15.48 -15.04
CA ASP A 32 14.72 14.03 -15.21
C ASP A 32 15.17 13.34 -13.91
N ALA A 33 16.04 13.94 -13.14
CA ALA A 33 16.46 13.43 -11.84
C ALA A 33 15.29 13.41 -10.84
N THR A 34 14.43 14.42 -10.84
CA THR A 34 13.24 14.46 -9.98
C THR A 34 12.19 13.43 -10.40
N GLU A 35 12.00 13.19 -11.70
CA GLU A 35 11.12 12.14 -12.20
C GLU A 35 11.60 10.75 -11.79
N ARG A 36 12.90 10.46 -11.91
CA ARG A 36 13.49 9.19 -11.44
C ARG A 36 13.36 9.03 -9.92
N ALA A 37 13.58 10.10 -9.16
CA ALA A 37 13.40 10.09 -7.72
C ALA A 37 11.95 9.80 -7.34
N ALA A 38 10.98 10.37 -8.03
CA ALA A 38 9.56 10.09 -7.83
C ALA A 38 9.20 8.63 -8.16
N GLN A 39 9.77 8.05 -9.23
CA GLN A 39 9.60 6.64 -9.58
C GLN A 39 10.17 5.71 -8.50
N LEU A 40 11.39 5.97 -8.02
CA LEU A 40 12.00 5.19 -6.94
C LEU A 40 11.19 5.26 -5.65
N GLN A 41 10.68 6.43 -5.30
CA GLN A 41 9.79 6.58 -4.14
C GLN A 41 8.49 5.81 -4.29
N ASN A 42 7.91 5.81 -5.51
CA ASN A 42 6.73 5.01 -5.81
C ASN A 42 6.98 3.51 -5.64
N GLU A 43 8.10 3.01 -6.17
CA GLU A 43 8.50 1.60 -6.01
C GLU A 43 8.69 1.24 -4.53
N GLN A 44 9.36 2.09 -3.75
CA GLN A 44 9.54 1.88 -2.32
C GLN A 44 8.21 1.89 -1.56
N PHE A 45 7.31 2.80 -1.91
CA PHE A 45 5.98 2.87 -1.31
C PHE A 45 5.15 1.61 -1.62
N LEU A 46 5.12 1.17 -2.88
CA LEU A 46 4.43 -0.05 -3.30
C LEU A 46 5.00 -1.29 -2.60
N ARG A 47 6.32 -1.38 -2.50
CA ARG A 47 6.99 -2.47 -1.77
C ARG A 47 6.65 -2.46 -0.28
N SER A 48 6.52 -1.29 0.32
CA SER A 48 6.12 -1.14 1.72
C SER A 48 4.68 -1.60 1.93
N ILE A 49 3.76 -1.30 0.99
CA ILE A 49 2.38 -1.82 1.01
C ILE A 49 2.39 -3.34 0.93
N GLU A 50 3.14 -3.91 -0.01
CA GLU A 50 3.24 -5.36 -0.21
C GLU A 50 3.76 -6.08 1.04
N LEU A 51 4.79 -5.55 1.69
CA LEU A 51 5.35 -6.11 2.91
C LEU A 51 4.38 -6.03 4.11
N GLN A 52 3.49 -5.04 4.14
CA GLN A 52 2.51 -4.86 5.21
C GLN A 52 1.17 -5.55 4.95
N GLU A 53 0.91 -5.98 3.72
CA GLU A 53 -0.35 -6.63 3.35
C GLU A 53 -0.67 -7.88 4.18
N PRO A 54 0.26 -8.79 4.50
CA PRO A 54 -0.03 -9.94 5.34
C PRO A 54 -0.52 -9.56 6.75
N PHE A 55 0.06 -8.50 7.33
CA PHE A 55 -0.35 -8.00 8.66
C PHE A 55 -1.72 -7.34 8.62
N ARG A 56 -2.02 -6.60 7.57
CA ARG A 56 -3.34 -6.01 7.33
C ARG A 56 -4.41 -7.11 7.19
N GLN A 57 -4.13 -8.14 6.40
CA GLN A 57 -5.05 -9.28 6.23
C GLN A 57 -5.25 -10.06 7.52
N ALA A 58 -4.18 -10.33 8.27
CA ALA A 58 -4.29 -11.00 9.58
C ALA A 58 -5.14 -10.16 10.54
N GLY A 59 -4.99 -8.84 10.54
CA GLY A 59 -5.81 -7.93 11.33
C GLY A 59 -7.29 -7.98 10.96
N LEU A 60 -7.62 -7.97 9.68
CA LEU A 60 -8.99 -8.09 9.19
C LEU A 60 -9.61 -9.44 9.57
N GLN A 61 -8.85 -10.54 9.44
CA GLN A 61 -9.30 -11.86 9.87
C GLN A 61 -9.53 -11.92 11.38
N GLY A 62 -8.61 -11.36 12.17
CA GLY A 62 -8.75 -11.25 13.62
C GLY A 62 -10.00 -10.47 14.01
N GLN A 63 -10.24 -9.32 13.39
CA GLN A 63 -11.43 -8.51 13.62
C GLN A 63 -12.72 -9.25 13.24
N ASN A 64 -12.72 -9.93 12.09
CA ASN A 64 -13.87 -10.72 11.65
C ASN A 64 -14.22 -11.85 12.64
N ARG A 65 -13.22 -12.60 13.10
CA ARG A 65 -13.40 -13.64 14.10
C ARG A 65 -13.89 -13.09 15.43
N LEU A 66 -13.32 -11.98 15.87
CA LEU A 66 -13.74 -11.29 17.08
C LEU A 66 -15.23 -10.89 17.01
N LEU A 67 -15.64 -10.26 15.90
CA LEU A 67 -17.03 -9.86 15.67
C LEU A 67 -17.96 -11.06 15.62
N THR A 68 -17.54 -12.15 14.98
CA THR A 68 -18.29 -13.41 14.95
C THR A 68 -18.53 -13.95 16.36
N TYR A 69 -17.50 -14.07 17.20
CA TYR A 69 -17.66 -14.57 18.56
C TYR A 69 -18.52 -13.65 19.45
N LEU A 70 -18.46 -12.34 19.20
CA LEU A 70 -19.27 -11.34 19.91
C LEU A 70 -20.71 -11.24 19.38
N GLY A 71 -21.05 -11.95 18.30
CA GLY A 71 -22.38 -11.88 17.69
C GLY A 71 -22.66 -10.52 17.04
N ILE A 72 -21.60 -9.79 16.69
CA ILE A 72 -21.68 -8.49 16.04
C ILE A 72 -21.41 -8.68 14.54
N GLY A 73 -22.37 -8.35 13.71
CA GLY A 73 -22.20 -8.45 12.27
C GLY A 73 -23.46 -8.90 11.55
N GLY A 74 -23.31 -9.18 10.28
CA GLY A 74 -24.37 -9.60 9.38
C GLY A 74 -23.82 -10.60 8.36
N THR A 75 -24.53 -10.80 7.27
CA THR A 75 -24.02 -11.52 6.11
C THR A 75 -22.75 -10.84 5.61
N PRO A 76 -21.71 -11.61 5.20
CA PRO A 76 -20.50 -11.04 4.64
C PRO A 76 -20.79 -10.03 3.54
N GLN A 77 -20.25 -8.83 3.67
CA GLN A 77 -20.33 -7.79 2.65
C GLN A 77 -18.97 -7.65 1.98
N TYR A 78 -19.00 -7.33 0.70
CA TYR A 78 -17.79 -7.15 -0.10
C TYR A 78 -17.75 -5.74 -0.67
N ASP A 79 -16.55 -5.17 -0.80
CA ASP A 79 -16.34 -3.95 -1.56
C ASP A 79 -16.38 -4.28 -3.06
N ASP A 80 -17.59 -4.35 -3.58
CA ASP A 80 -17.80 -4.66 -5.00
C ASP A 80 -17.20 -3.61 -5.91
N THR A 81 -17.06 -2.35 -5.46
CA THR A 81 -16.42 -1.28 -6.24
C THR A 81 -14.93 -1.54 -6.41
N ALA A 82 -14.24 -1.82 -5.32
CA ALA A 82 -12.82 -2.15 -5.36
C ALA A 82 -12.56 -3.46 -6.09
N TYR A 83 -13.41 -4.47 -5.89
CA TYR A 83 -13.33 -5.75 -6.61
C TYR A 83 -13.50 -5.57 -8.12
N ASN A 84 -14.54 -4.85 -8.56
CA ASN A 84 -14.80 -4.60 -9.96
C ASN A 84 -13.67 -3.79 -10.63
N LYS A 85 -13.07 -2.84 -9.89
CA LYS A 85 -11.88 -2.14 -10.38
C LYS A 85 -10.70 -3.10 -10.57
N ALA A 86 -10.41 -3.95 -9.59
CA ALA A 86 -9.34 -4.95 -9.70
C ALA A 86 -9.61 -5.96 -10.83
N LEU A 87 -10.87 -6.32 -11.06
CA LEU A 87 -11.28 -7.18 -12.17
C LEU A 87 -11.08 -6.48 -13.52
N ALA A 88 -11.37 -5.18 -13.61
CA ALA A 88 -11.11 -4.40 -14.81
C ALA A 88 -9.60 -4.29 -15.10
N ASP A 89 -8.78 -4.06 -14.07
CA ASP A 89 -7.32 -4.02 -14.19
C ASP A 89 -6.74 -5.38 -14.62
N TYR A 90 -7.28 -6.48 -14.08
CA TYR A 90 -6.94 -7.85 -14.51
C TYR A 90 -7.28 -8.07 -15.98
N ASN A 91 -8.50 -7.73 -16.42
CA ASN A 91 -8.92 -7.87 -17.80
C ASN A 91 -8.09 -6.99 -18.76
N ALA A 92 -7.76 -5.77 -18.32
CA ALA A 92 -6.87 -4.89 -19.09
C ALA A 92 -5.45 -5.48 -19.23
N SER A 93 -4.96 -6.15 -18.18
CA SER A 93 -3.65 -6.83 -18.22
C SER A 93 -3.66 -8.02 -19.17
N LEU A 94 -4.74 -8.81 -19.16
CA LEU A 94 -4.93 -9.89 -20.14
C LEU A 94 -5.02 -9.37 -21.58
N SER A 95 -5.72 -8.24 -21.80
CA SER A 95 -5.85 -7.63 -23.12
C SER A 95 -4.54 -7.04 -23.64
N ARG A 96 -3.59 -6.68 -22.75
CA ARG A 96 -2.26 -6.19 -23.13
C ARG A 96 -1.28 -7.33 -23.43
N LEU A 97 -1.61 -8.55 -23.06
CA LEU A 97 -0.79 -9.71 -23.39
C LEU A 97 -0.96 -10.03 -24.89
N ASP A 98 -0.08 -9.44 -25.70
CA ASP A 98 -0.09 -9.59 -27.14
C ASP A 98 0.55 -10.93 -27.54
N PRO A 99 -0.23 -11.87 -28.10
CA PRO A 99 0.30 -13.16 -28.56
C PRO A 99 1.40 -13.04 -29.62
N SER A 100 1.44 -11.91 -30.37
CA SER A 100 2.46 -11.70 -31.41
C SER A 100 3.87 -11.61 -30.83
N GLN A 101 4.02 -11.20 -29.57
CA GLN A 101 5.30 -11.13 -28.85
C GLN A 101 5.90 -12.52 -28.58
N PHE A 102 5.08 -13.56 -28.62
CA PHE A 102 5.48 -14.96 -28.41
C PHE A 102 5.64 -15.72 -29.72
N THR A 103 5.74 -15.01 -30.84
CA THR A 103 5.94 -15.63 -32.16
C THR A 103 7.35 -15.31 -32.65
N THR A 104 8.19 -16.32 -32.84
CA THR A 104 9.54 -16.19 -33.35
C THR A 104 9.59 -16.61 -34.84
N GLY A 105 10.13 -15.73 -35.70
CA GLY A 105 10.45 -16.03 -37.10
C GLY A 105 9.25 -16.14 -38.02
N GLY A 106 8.97 -15.08 -38.78
CA GLY A 106 7.97 -15.10 -39.84
C GLY A 106 7.59 -13.71 -40.30
N GLY A 107 8.14 -13.28 -41.40
CA GLY A 107 7.71 -12.07 -42.11
C GLY A 107 6.45 -12.33 -42.94
N GLY A 108 5.31 -12.60 -42.28
CA GLY A 108 4.05 -12.79 -43.04
C GLY A 108 2.86 -12.94 -42.10
N GLY A 109 2.08 -11.90 -42.00
CA GLY A 109 0.77 -11.61 -41.44
C GLY A 109 -0.13 -12.75 -40.95
N GLY A 110 0.25 -13.46 -39.89
CA GLY A 110 -0.69 -14.25 -39.10
C GLY A 110 -1.46 -13.33 -38.14
N TYR A 111 -2.72 -13.61 -37.94
CA TYR A 111 -3.55 -12.89 -36.96
C TYR A 111 -4.13 -13.84 -35.94
N TYR A 112 -4.34 -13.31 -34.73
CA TYR A 112 -5.00 -14.05 -33.64
C TYR A 112 -6.47 -13.68 -33.61
N THR A 113 -7.33 -14.67 -33.57
CA THR A 113 -8.75 -14.43 -33.31
C THR A 113 -8.96 -14.35 -31.79
N SER A 114 -9.27 -13.15 -31.31
CA SER A 114 -9.75 -12.95 -29.96
C SER A 114 -11.07 -13.66 -29.79
N GLY A 115 -11.14 -14.66 -28.94
CA GLY A 115 -12.41 -15.23 -28.48
C GLY A 115 -13.15 -14.17 -27.66
N GLY A 116 -14.02 -13.40 -28.34
CA GLY A 116 -14.92 -12.48 -27.65
C GLY A 116 -16.04 -13.24 -26.96
N GLY A 117 -16.14 -13.09 -25.65
CA GLY A 117 -17.22 -13.66 -24.85
C GLY A 117 -16.69 -14.44 -23.66
N GLU A 118 -17.44 -14.46 -22.60
CA GLU A 118 -17.31 -15.03 -21.26
C GLU A 118 -16.75 -16.46 -21.11
N SER A 119 -16.01 -16.97 -22.07
CA SER A 119 -15.38 -18.29 -22.01
C SER A 119 -13.88 -18.19 -22.12
N ASP A 120 -13.18 -18.92 -21.27
CA ASP A 120 -11.73 -19.18 -21.20
C ASP A 120 -11.10 -19.72 -22.50
N GLN A 121 -11.61 -19.32 -23.67
CA GLN A 121 -11.07 -19.78 -24.94
C GLN A 121 -9.78 -19.01 -25.25
N MET A 122 -8.69 -19.76 -25.29
CA MET A 122 -7.37 -19.27 -25.71
C MET A 122 -7.46 -18.66 -27.13
N PRO A 123 -6.77 -17.56 -27.37
CA PRO A 123 -6.64 -17.05 -28.72
C PRO A 123 -6.00 -18.12 -29.62
N VAL A 124 -6.68 -18.45 -30.70
CA VAL A 124 -6.17 -19.43 -31.69
C VAL A 124 -5.40 -18.68 -32.74
N TYR A 125 -4.12 -19.04 -32.95
CA TYR A 125 -3.29 -18.52 -34.01
C TYR A 125 -3.78 -19.08 -35.36
N GLN A 126 -4.18 -18.20 -36.24
CA GLN A 126 -4.49 -18.57 -37.65
C GLN A 126 -3.29 -18.18 -38.57
N GLY A 127 -2.58 -19.22 -38.93
CA GLY A 127 -1.28 -19.26 -39.53
C GLY A 127 -0.94 -18.24 -40.65
N GLY A 128 0.09 -17.45 -40.35
CA GLY A 128 0.99 -16.93 -41.38
C GLY A 128 2.12 -17.93 -41.60
N THR A 129 2.57 -18.07 -42.84
CA THR A 129 3.63 -18.99 -43.23
C THR A 129 4.94 -18.66 -42.52
N GLY A 130 5.34 -19.48 -41.55
CA GLY A 130 6.73 -19.56 -41.09
C GLY A 130 7.08 -19.10 -39.66
N GLY A 131 6.13 -18.72 -38.82
CA GLY A 131 6.43 -18.40 -37.41
C GLY A 131 6.09 -19.54 -36.44
N THR A 132 6.97 -19.81 -35.48
CA THR A 132 6.70 -20.75 -34.39
C THR A 132 6.19 -19.96 -33.20
N PHE A 133 4.99 -20.31 -32.72
CA PHE A 133 4.43 -19.71 -31.53
C PHE A 133 4.99 -20.39 -30.25
N ASP A 134 5.54 -19.62 -29.33
CA ASP A 134 6.00 -20.08 -28.02
C ASP A 134 4.81 -20.17 -27.06
N GLN A 135 4.11 -21.29 -27.11
CA GLN A 135 2.96 -21.59 -26.24
C GLN A 135 3.37 -21.57 -24.76
N ALA A 136 4.55 -22.12 -24.43
CA ALA A 136 5.00 -22.22 -23.05
C ALA A 136 5.32 -20.84 -22.46
N GLY A 137 5.96 -19.97 -23.23
CA GLY A 137 6.23 -18.58 -22.85
C GLY A 137 4.93 -17.79 -22.66
N TYR A 138 3.98 -17.94 -23.58
CA TYR A 138 2.68 -17.28 -23.49
C TYR A 138 1.89 -17.74 -22.26
N ASP A 139 1.82 -19.05 -22.01
CA ASP A 139 1.10 -19.62 -20.86
C ASP A 139 1.76 -19.19 -19.54
N THR A 140 3.08 -19.10 -19.50
CA THR A 140 3.81 -18.59 -18.33
C THR A 140 3.51 -17.12 -18.07
N ALA A 141 3.52 -16.30 -19.10
CA ALA A 141 3.18 -14.88 -18.99
C ALA A 141 1.71 -14.68 -18.57
N ARG A 142 0.79 -15.48 -19.11
CA ARG A 142 -0.62 -15.48 -18.74
C ARG A 142 -0.85 -15.94 -17.29
N ALA A 143 -0.15 -16.98 -16.86
CA ALA A 143 -0.23 -17.48 -15.47
C ALA A 143 0.30 -16.46 -14.44
N GLY A 144 1.17 -15.54 -14.85
CA GLY A 144 1.63 -14.42 -14.03
C GLY A 144 0.57 -13.36 -13.79
N ILE A 145 -0.50 -13.34 -14.61
CA ILE A 145 -1.63 -12.42 -14.44
C ILE A 145 -2.69 -13.12 -13.59
N VAL A 146 -2.69 -12.83 -12.27
CA VAL A 146 -3.56 -13.51 -11.30
C VAL A 146 -4.90 -12.79 -11.19
N ALA A 147 -6.00 -13.53 -11.29
CA ALA A 147 -7.34 -13.01 -11.07
C ALA A 147 -7.52 -12.49 -9.64
N PRO A 148 -8.24 -11.39 -9.43
CA PRO A 148 -8.50 -10.87 -8.11
C PRO A 148 -9.40 -11.84 -7.33
N ASP A 149 -8.95 -12.22 -6.12
CA ASP A 149 -9.73 -13.02 -5.20
C ASP A 149 -10.74 -12.12 -4.47
N ARG A 150 -12.03 -12.42 -4.59
CA ARG A 150 -13.11 -11.63 -3.98
C ARG A 150 -13.02 -11.57 -2.46
N GLU A 151 -12.48 -12.62 -1.81
CA GLU A 151 -12.31 -12.64 -0.35
C GLU A 151 -11.35 -11.54 0.15
N LYS A 152 -10.42 -11.06 -0.68
CA LYS A 152 -9.53 -9.94 -0.35
C LYS A 152 -10.27 -8.61 -0.23
N PHE A 153 -11.46 -8.51 -0.81
CA PHE A 153 -12.32 -7.32 -0.79
C PHE A 153 -13.46 -7.44 0.22
N ARG A 154 -13.40 -8.46 1.09
CA ARG A 154 -14.39 -8.66 2.16
C ARG A 154 -14.28 -7.55 3.19
N LEU A 155 -15.39 -6.85 3.41
CA LEU A 155 -15.53 -5.89 4.49
C LEU A 155 -15.62 -6.64 5.82
N THR A 156 -15.06 -6.04 6.89
CA THR A 156 -15.09 -6.63 8.23
C THR A 156 -16.52 -6.71 8.75
N SER A 157 -17.07 -7.91 8.84
CA SER A 157 -18.33 -8.19 9.51
C SER A 157 -18.27 -9.59 10.10
N GLY A 158 -18.88 -9.79 11.29
CA GLY A 158 -19.01 -11.13 11.86
C GLY A 158 -19.84 -12.03 10.94
N ASP A 159 -19.47 -13.28 10.81
CA ASP A 159 -20.19 -14.25 9.99
C ASP A 159 -21.33 -14.89 10.78
N VAL A 160 -22.57 -14.55 10.43
CA VAL A 160 -23.79 -15.09 11.08
C VAL A 160 -23.98 -16.58 10.83
N ASN A 161 -23.33 -17.14 9.82
CA ASN A 161 -23.43 -18.58 9.50
C ASN A 161 -22.36 -19.41 10.22
N ASP A 162 -21.41 -18.76 10.91
CA ASP A 162 -20.40 -19.48 11.70
C ASP A 162 -21.06 -20.12 12.93
N PRO A 163 -20.81 -21.40 13.25
CA PRO A 163 -21.35 -22.08 14.43
C PRO A 163 -21.02 -21.39 15.76
N ASN A 164 -19.97 -20.57 15.78
CA ASN A 164 -19.54 -19.81 16.94
C ASN A 164 -20.10 -18.37 16.99
N PHE A 165 -20.99 -18.00 16.03
CA PHE A 165 -21.57 -16.68 16.02
C PHE A 165 -22.32 -16.39 17.34
N GLY A 166 -21.90 -15.34 18.02
CA GLY A 166 -22.49 -14.95 19.30
C GLY A 166 -22.14 -15.84 20.50
N LYS A 167 -21.18 -16.78 20.37
CA LYS A 167 -20.78 -17.67 21.50
C LYS A 167 -20.41 -16.91 22.76
N TYR A 168 -19.87 -15.71 22.60
CA TYR A 168 -19.47 -14.83 23.70
C TYR A 168 -20.16 -13.46 23.63
N ALA A 169 -21.33 -13.38 23.01
CA ALA A 169 -22.11 -12.15 22.83
C ALA A 169 -22.51 -11.51 24.15
N THR A 170 -22.76 -12.33 25.18
CA THR A 170 -23.10 -11.87 26.51
C THR A 170 -21.95 -12.17 27.49
N ALA A 171 -21.80 -11.31 28.50
CA ALA A 171 -20.90 -11.59 29.63
C ALA A 171 -21.53 -12.52 30.68
N GLU A 172 -22.84 -12.79 30.54
CA GLU A 172 -23.58 -13.60 31.48
C GLU A 172 -23.25 -15.09 31.32
N TYR A 173 -23.06 -15.76 32.46
CA TYR A 173 -22.84 -17.19 32.52
C TYR A 173 -24.16 -17.86 32.85
N THR A 174 -24.76 -18.49 31.83
CA THR A 174 -26.11 -19.06 31.96
C THR A 174 -26.11 -20.47 32.60
N PRO A 175 -27.26 -20.95 33.15
CA PRO A 175 -27.36 -22.30 33.66
C PRO A 175 -27.01 -23.37 32.62
N GLU A 176 -27.31 -23.13 31.35
CA GLU A 176 -26.98 -24.06 30.24
C GLU A 176 -25.45 -24.10 30.01
N MET A 177 -24.76 -22.98 30.13
CA MET A 177 -23.30 -22.92 30.06
C MET A 177 -22.67 -23.64 31.24
N PHE A 178 -23.26 -23.51 32.44
CA PHE A 178 -22.83 -24.26 33.63
C PHE A 178 -22.96 -25.76 33.39
N ALA A 179 -24.13 -26.24 32.93
CA ALA A 179 -24.35 -27.63 32.66
C ALA A 179 -23.36 -28.23 31.65
N LYS A 180 -23.03 -27.49 30.59
CA LYS A 180 -22.02 -27.87 29.58
C LYS A 180 -20.59 -27.84 30.11
N GLY A 181 -20.29 -26.90 30.97
CA GLY A 181 -18.96 -26.67 31.53
C GLY A 181 -18.67 -27.43 32.81
N MET A 182 -19.62 -28.23 33.32
CA MET A 182 -19.46 -29.01 34.54
C MET A 182 -18.36 -30.09 34.39
N ASP A 183 -17.52 -30.21 35.44
CA ASP A 183 -16.51 -31.27 35.46
C ASP A 183 -17.16 -32.66 35.42
N PRO A 184 -16.78 -33.54 34.48
CA PRO A 184 -17.32 -34.93 34.42
C PRO A 184 -17.15 -35.68 35.75
N GLY A 185 -16.11 -35.38 36.54
CA GLY A 185 -15.90 -35.97 37.86
C GLY A 185 -16.73 -35.37 38.99
N TYR A 186 -17.45 -34.27 38.76
CA TYR A 186 -18.24 -33.62 39.83
C TYR A 186 -19.32 -34.55 40.41
N GLN A 187 -20.11 -35.23 39.56
CA GLN A 187 -21.15 -36.13 39.96
C GLN A 187 -20.60 -37.29 40.82
N PHE A 188 -19.44 -37.80 40.42
CA PHE A 188 -18.78 -38.88 41.18
C PHE A 188 -18.34 -38.37 42.55
N ARG A 189 -17.65 -37.22 42.64
CA ARG A 189 -17.20 -36.64 43.93
C ARG A 189 -18.38 -36.34 44.87
N LEU A 190 -19.45 -35.78 44.30
CA LEU A 190 -20.66 -35.46 45.09
C LEU A 190 -21.27 -36.74 45.65
N LYS A 191 -21.44 -37.77 44.84
CA LYS A 191 -22.03 -39.06 45.28
C LYS A 191 -21.16 -39.75 46.33
N GLU A 192 -19.86 -39.85 46.12
CA GLU A 192 -18.94 -40.50 47.08
C GLU A 192 -18.90 -39.74 48.43
N GLY A 193 -18.87 -38.40 48.39
CA GLY A 193 -18.88 -37.58 49.58
C GLY A 193 -20.17 -37.69 50.37
N MET A 194 -21.35 -37.72 49.70
CA MET A 194 -22.64 -37.94 50.35
C MET A 194 -22.71 -39.33 50.99
N GLN A 195 -22.29 -40.37 50.23
CA GLN A 195 -22.24 -41.74 50.79
C GLN A 195 -21.28 -41.87 51.98
N GLY A 196 -20.13 -41.14 51.95
CA GLY A 196 -19.21 -41.10 53.10
C GLY A 196 -19.86 -40.50 54.35
N LEU A 197 -20.61 -39.42 54.20
CA LEU A 197 -21.38 -38.80 55.27
C LEU A 197 -22.48 -39.74 55.82
N GLU A 198 -23.25 -40.39 54.91
CA GLU A 198 -24.27 -41.34 55.29
C GLU A 198 -23.72 -42.57 56.05
N ARG A 199 -22.64 -43.18 55.55
CA ARG A 199 -21.97 -44.31 56.22
C ARG A 199 -21.44 -43.92 57.59
N SER A 200 -20.81 -42.70 57.73
CA SER A 200 -20.32 -42.18 58.98
C SER A 200 -21.46 -41.90 59.96
N ALA A 201 -22.59 -41.39 59.49
CA ALA A 201 -23.78 -41.19 60.32
C ALA A 201 -24.44 -42.50 60.75
N ALA A 202 -24.51 -43.48 59.85
CA ALA A 202 -25.01 -44.82 60.15
C ALA A 202 -24.19 -45.52 61.23
N ALA A 203 -22.85 -45.46 61.13
CA ALA A 203 -21.94 -46.04 62.12
C ALA A 203 -22.11 -45.44 63.55
N ARG A 204 -22.59 -44.20 63.65
CA ARG A 204 -22.88 -43.49 64.87
C ARG A 204 -24.34 -43.61 65.33
N GLY A 205 -25.15 -44.35 64.64
CA GLY A 205 -26.57 -44.53 64.93
C GLY A 205 -27.46 -43.33 64.70
N GLY A 206 -26.94 -42.32 63.94
CA GLY A 206 -27.64 -41.05 63.73
C GLY A 206 -28.09 -40.79 62.31
N LEU A 207 -28.31 -41.84 61.49
CA LEU A 207 -28.63 -41.69 60.06
C LEU A 207 -29.88 -40.82 59.80
N LEU A 208 -30.89 -40.91 60.63
CA LEU A 208 -32.13 -40.11 60.50
C LEU A 208 -32.13 -38.85 61.38
N SER A 209 -30.97 -38.43 61.90
CA SER A 209 -30.89 -37.22 62.73
C SER A 209 -30.97 -35.98 61.83
N GLY A 210 -31.64 -34.91 62.33
CA GLY A 210 -31.72 -33.64 61.68
C GLY A 210 -30.34 -33.02 61.43
N GLY A 211 -29.33 -33.35 62.23
CA GLY A 211 -27.94 -32.92 62.06
C GLY A 211 -27.29 -33.56 60.84
N THR A 212 -27.52 -34.88 60.63
CA THR A 212 -27.00 -35.61 59.44
C THR A 212 -27.61 -35.07 58.14
N LEU A 213 -28.94 -34.88 58.11
CA LEU A 213 -29.61 -34.30 56.96
C LEU A 213 -29.10 -32.93 56.59
N LYS A 214 -28.93 -32.05 57.60
CA LYS A 214 -28.32 -30.70 57.42
C LYS A 214 -26.87 -30.82 56.90
N GLY A 215 -26.08 -31.77 57.39
CA GLY A 215 -24.71 -32.02 56.97
C GLY A 215 -24.63 -32.42 55.49
N ILE A 216 -25.46 -33.36 55.06
CA ILE A 216 -25.53 -33.80 53.66
C ILE A 216 -26.00 -32.67 52.76
N GLN A 217 -27.02 -31.90 53.19
CA GLN A 217 -27.51 -30.75 52.44
C GLN A 217 -26.41 -29.66 52.26
N ARG A 218 -25.71 -29.34 53.33
CA ARG A 218 -24.61 -28.36 53.28
C ARG A 218 -23.50 -28.84 52.37
N TYR A 219 -23.07 -30.09 52.49
CA TYR A 219 -22.06 -30.65 51.63
C TYR A 219 -22.46 -30.57 50.12
N GLY A 220 -23.71 -30.86 49.80
CA GLY A 220 -24.24 -30.74 48.44
C GLY A 220 -24.21 -29.27 47.96
N GLN A 221 -24.61 -28.31 48.80
CA GLN A 221 -24.59 -26.89 48.47
C GLN A 221 -23.15 -26.37 48.30
N ASP A 222 -22.23 -26.74 49.19
CA ASP A 222 -20.83 -26.34 49.11
C ASP A 222 -20.16 -26.88 47.87
N MET A 223 -20.37 -28.17 47.53
CA MET A 223 -19.86 -28.79 46.33
C MET A 223 -20.42 -28.13 45.07
N ALA A 224 -21.72 -27.81 45.05
CA ALA A 224 -22.38 -27.14 43.93
C ALA A 224 -21.83 -25.73 43.73
N SER A 225 -21.63 -24.99 44.82
CA SER A 225 -21.05 -23.64 44.78
C SER A 225 -19.61 -23.64 44.29
N GLN A 226 -18.79 -24.58 44.75
CA GLN A 226 -17.41 -24.75 44.26
C GLN A 226 -17.37 -25.11 42.80
N GLU A 227 -18.19 -26.06 42.35
CA GLU A 227 -18.23 -26.45 40.95
C GLU A 227 -18.73 -25.33 40.04
N TYR A 228 -19.73 -24.54 40.51
CA TYR A 228 -20.16 -23.36 39.77
C TYR A 228 -19.01 -22.36 39.56
N GLN A 229 -18.25 -22.07 40.64
CA GLN A 229 -17.09 -21.18 40.55
C GLN A 229 -16.00 -21.73 39.63
N ASN A 230 -15.71 -23.02 39.73
CA ASN A 230 -14.72 -23.69 38.87
C ASN A 230 -15.14 -23.67 37.41
N ALA A 231 -16.41 -23.98 37.12
CA ALA A 231 -16.95 -23.95 35.76
C ALA A 231 -16.98 -22.52 35.21
N PHE A 232 -17.33 -21.53 36.03
CA PHE A 232 -17.27 -20.12 35.64
C PHE A 232 -15.84 -19.67 35.35
N ASN A 233 -14.87 -20.05 36.18
CA ASN A 233 -13.47 -19.72 35.94
C ASN A 233 -12.94 -20.36 34.65
N ARG A 234 -13.31 -21.63 34.39
CA ARG A 234 -12.98 -22.31 33.12
C ARG A 234 -13.57 -21.55 31.91
N TYR A 235 -14.85 -21.16 32.00
CA TYR A 235 -15.51 -20.37 30.97
C TYR A 235 -14.79 -19.03 30.73
N GLN A 236 -14.45 -18.30 31.78
CA GLN A 236 -13.73 -17.04 31.65
C GLN A 236 -12.34 -17.23 31.02
N ALA A 237 -11.63 -18.29 31.43
CA ALA A 237 -10.33 -18.61 30.85
C ALA A 237 -10.45 -18.97 29.36
N GLU A 238 -11.46 -19.78 28.98
CA GLU A 238 -11.75 -20.12 27.58
C GLU A 238 -12.12 -18.89 26.76
N ARG A 239 -13.02 -18.05 27.27
CA ARG A 239 -13.44 -16.80 26.63
C ARG A 239 -12.26 -15.89 26.39
N THR A 240 -11.45 -15.63 27.42
CA THR A 240 -10.28 -14.78 27.34
C THR A 240 -9.22 -15.37 26.43
N GLY A 241 -8.93 -16.67 26.56
CA GLY A 241 -7.98 -17.39 25.70
C GLY A 241 -8.38 -17.39 24.23
N THR A 242 -9.69 -17.38 23.94
CA THR A 242 -10.20 -17.32 22.56
C THR A 242 -10.21 -15.90 22.02
N LEU A 243 -10.65 -14.89 22.79
CA LEU A 243 -10.83 -13.52 22.27
C LEU A 243 -9.52 -12.72 22.21
N ASN A 244 -8.62 -12.88 23.18
CA ASN A 244 -7.37 -12.11 23.23
C ASN A 244 -6.49 -12.22 21.99
N PRO A 245 -6.24 -13.42 21.41
CA PRO A 245 -5.49 -13.53 20.18
C PRO A 245 -6.11 -12.75 19.02
N TYR A 246 -7.44 -12.77 18.88
CA TYR A 246 -8.13 -12.03 17.83
C TYR A 246 -8.12 -10.54 18.06
N GLN A 247 -8.21 -10.08 19.34
CA GLN A 247 -8.02 -8.67 19.69
C GLN A 247 -6.60 -8.19 19.35
N SER A 248 -5.60 -9.00 19.65
CA SER A 248 -4.20 -8.69 19.31
C SER A 248 -4.02 -8.59 17.80
N LEU A 249 -4.55 -9.53 17.03
CA LEU A 249 -4.49 -9.51 15.55
C LEU A 249 -5.23 -8.28 14.99
N ALA A 250 -6.41 -7.96 15.50
CA ALA A 250 -7.15 -6.76 15.10
C ALA A 250 -6.34 -5.48 15.38
N GLY A 251 -5.66 -5.42 16.53
CA GLY A 251 -4.75 -4.33 16.88
C GLY A 251 -3.56 -4.20 15.93
N VAL A 252 -2.97 -5.32 15.51
CA VAL A 252 -1.91 -5.34 14.49
C VAL A 252 -2.42 -4.79 13.16
N GLY A 253 -3.61 -5.21 12.72
CA GLY A 253 -4.22 -4.70 11.50
C GLY A 253 -4.47 -3.19 11.55
N GLN A 254 -4.97 -2.68 12.67
CA GLN A 254 -5.20 -1.25 12.87
C GLN A 254 -3.89 -0.45 12.86
N SER A 255 -2.86 -0.93 13.55
CA SER A 255 -1.54 -0.27 13.55
C SER A 255 -0.93 -0.26 12.14
N THR A 256 -1.06 -1.35 11.40
CA THR A 256 -0.63 -1.45 10.00
C THR A 256 -1.37 -0.45 9.12
N ALA A 257 -2.69 -0.34 9.25
CA ALA A 257 -3.49 0.63 8.49
C ALA A 257 -3.08 2.08 8.80
N ASN A 258 -2.83 2.41 10.07
CA ASN A 258 -2.33 3.73 10.47
C ASN A 258 -0.93 4.01 9.88
N THR A 259 -0.04 3.02 9.91
CA THR A 259 1.30 3.14 9.33
C THR A 259 1.21 3.38 7.82
N LEU A 260 0.41 2.59 7.10
CA LEU A 260 0.20 2.78 5.67
C LEU A 260 -0.42 4.14 5.34
N GLY A 261 -1.37 4.62 6.15
CA GLY A 261 -1.95 5.96 6.02
C GLY A 261 -0.90 7.06 6.16
N THR A 262 -0.05 6.97 7.18
CA THR A 262 1.04 7.93 7.41
C THR A 262 2.08 7.89 6.29
N MET A 263 2.47 6.67 5.85
CA MET A 263 3.39 6.49 4.73
C MET A 263 2.82 7.05 3.43
N GLY A 264 1.51 6.85 3.19
CA GLY A 264 0.82 7.40 2.02
C GLY A 264 0.81 8.94 1.99
N MET A 265 0.55 9.58 3.14
CA MET A 265 0.63 11.04 3.25
C MET A 265 2.06 11.55 3.04
N ASN A 266 3.05 10.90 3.64
CA ASN A 266 4.46 11.28 3.47
C ASN A 266 4.90 11.10 2.02
N TYR A 267 4.50 10.01 1.37
CA TYR A 267 4.76 9.76 -0.05
C TYR A 267 4.13 10.86 -0.92
N ALA A 268 2.86 11.20 -0.70
CA ALA A 268 2.18 12.23 -1.46
C ALA A 268 2.86 13.60 -1.33
N ASN A 269 3.28 13.97 -0.12
CA ASN A 269 4.00 15.22 0.13
C ASN A 269 5.37 15.24 -0.56
N GLN A 270 6.17 14.18 -0.42
CA GLN A 270 7.49 14.09 -1.03
C GLN A 270 7.42 14.11 -2.56
N VAL A 271 6.49 13.35 -3.13
CA VAL A 271 6.27 13.35 -4.59
C VAL A 271 5.77 14.70 -5.07
N GLY A 272 4.90 15.37 -4.30
CA GLY A 272 4.47 16.74 -4.58
C GLY A 272 5.63 17.73 -4.60
N GLU A 273 6.53 17.66 -3.62
CA GLU A 273 7.74 18.50 -3.57
C GLU A 273 8.69 18.23 -4.74
N LEU A 274 8.88 16.96 -5.12
CA LEU A 274 9.69 16.59 -6.28
C LEU A 274 9.11 17.16 -7.58
N TYR A 275 7.79 17.03 -7.82
CA TYR A 275 7.16 17.62 -9.00
C TYR A 275 7.27 19.16 -9.02
N GLN A 276 7.10 19.82 -7.88
CA GLN A 276 7.32 21.26 -7.77
C GLN A 276 8.80 21.62 -8.05
N GLY A 277 9.73 20.85 -7.50
CA GLY A 277 11.15 21.02 -7.75
C GLY A 277 11.50 20.90 -9.23
N GLY A 278 11.00 19.88 -9.90
CA GLY A 278 11.17 19.67 -11.34
C GLY A 278 10.55 20.78 -12.19
N ALA A 279 9.34 21.22 -11.84
CA ALA A 279 8.68 22.33 -12.52
C ALA A 279 9.44 23.64 -12.35
N ASN A 280 9.93 23.94 -11.13
CA ASN A 280 10.74 25.12 -10.84
C ASN A 280 12.09 25.08 -11.58
N ALA A 281 12.71 23.90 -11.69
CA ALA A 281 13.94 23.71 -12.45
C ALA A 281 13.71 24.04 -13.92
N ARG A 282 12.67 23.51 -14.53
CA ARG A 282 12.31 23.84 -15.91
C ARG A 282 12.00 25.33 -16.10
N ALA A 283 11.19 25.92 -15.21
CA ALA A 283 10.87 27.34 -15.27
C ALA A 283 12.12 28.22 -15.15
N SER A 284 13.03 27.90 -14.22
CA SER A 284 14.30 28.65 -14.08
C SER A 284 15.23 28.50 -15.28
N GLY A 285 15.22 27.31 -15.92
CA GLY A 285 15.93 27.06 -17.17
C GLY A 285 15.42 27.97 -18.31
N TYR A 286 14.10 28.06 -18.47
CA TYR A 286 13.48 28.95 -19.47
C TYR A 286 13.76 30.41 -19.21
N VAL A 287 13.64 30.88 -17.96
CA VAL A 287 13.94 32.26 -17.55
C VAL A 287 15.42 32.56 -17.72
N GLY A 288 16.29 31.63 -17.29
CA GLY A 288 17.74 31.77 -17.46
C GLY A 288 18.14 31.84 -18.94
N GLY A 289 17.57 31.00 -19.79
CA GLY A 289 17.75 31.03 -21.23
C GLY A 289 17.28 32.35 -21.86
N ALA A 290 16.09 32.81 -21.50
CA ALA A 290 15.55 34.09 -21.99
C ALA A 290 16.40 35.29 -21.54
N ASN A 291 16.88 35.31 -20.28
CA ASN A 291 17.76 36.34 -19.77
C ASN A 291 19.14 36.35 -20.47
N ALA A 292 19.72 35.19 -20.73
CA ALA A 292 20.97 35.07 -21.46
C ALA A 292 20.85 35.61 -22.91
N LEU A 293 19.74 35.26 -23.58
CA LEU A 293 19.43 35.81 -24.93
C LEU A 293 19.24 37.32 -24.88
N ASN A 294 18.50 37.82 -23.90
CA ASN A 294 18.24 39.27 -23.76
C ASN A 294 19.53 40.08 -23.47
N GLN A 295 20.42 39.53 -22.64
CA GLN A 295 21.74 40.11 -22.38
C GLN A 295 22.61 40.11 -23.67
N GLY A 296 22.57 39.02 -24.45
CA GLY A 296 23.26 38.94 -25.74
C GLY A 296 22.79 40.03 -26.72
N ILE A 297 21.48 40.16 -26.88
CA ILE A 297 20.85 41.14 -27.77
C ILE A 297 21.15 42.57 -27.28
N SER A 298 21.05 42.83 -25.99
CA SER A 298 21.35 44.13 -25.38
C SER A 298 22.84 44.51 -25.54
N GLY A 299 23.74 43.52 -25.40
CA GLY A 299 25.17 43.70 -25.63
C GLY A 299 25.49 44.13 -27.08
N VAL A 300 24.84 43.48 -28.05
CA VAL A 300 24.99 43.81 -29.47
C VAL A 300 24.42 45.19 -29.79
N SER A 301 23.26 45.53 -29.26
CA SER A 301 22.63 46.83 -29.44
C SER A 301 23.50 47.97 -28.87
N ASN A 302 24.04 47.81 -27.65
CA ASN A 302 24.94 48.75 -27.05
C ASN A 302 26.23 48.92 -27.87
N MET A 303 26.80 47.84 -28.37
CA MET A 303 28.02 47.92 -29.21
C MET A 303 27.75 48.63 -30.54
N TYR A 304 26.58 48.40 -31.14
CA TYR A 304 26.15 49.08 -32.32
C TYR A 304 25.99 50.57 -32.11
N PHE A 305 25.34 50.98 -31.01
CA PHE A 305 25.19 52.39 -30.64
C PHE A 305 26.56 53.06 -30.32
N GLN A 306 27.44 52.38 -29.60
CA GLN A 306 28.80 52.91 -29.34
C GLN A 306 29.59 53.11 -30.62
N ASN A 307 29.52 52.15 -31.56
CA ASN A 307 30.22 52.25 -32.84
C ASN A 307 29.63 53.39 -33.70
N GLN A 308 28.32 53.61 -33.67
CA GLN A 308 27.68 54.71 -34.38
C GLN A 308 28.06 56.08 -33.71
N LEU A 309 28.21 56.10 -32.40
CA LEU A 309 28.65 57.32 -31.66
C LEU A 309 30.13 57.68 -31.98
N LEU A 310 31.00 56.63 -31.98
CA LEU A 310 32.42 56.79 -32.33
C LEU A 310 32.63 57.27 -33.78
N ASN A 311 31.80 56.77 -34.73
CA ASN A 311 31.84 57.21 -36.10
C ASN A 311 31.29 58.65 -36.34
N ARG A 312 30.53 59.17 -35.38
CA ARG A 312 30.02 60.58 -35.43
C ARG A 312 30.91 61.58 -34.75
N LEU A 313 31.92 61.15 -33.94
CA LEU A 313 32.90 62.09 -33.38
C LEU A 313 33.83 62.49 -34.46
N PRO A 314 33.98 63.80 -34.69
CA PRO A 314 35.00 64.37 -35.61
C PRO A 314 36.36 63.96 -35.09
N VAL A 315 37.15 63.26 -35.90
CA VAL A 315 38.57 63.05 -35.59
C VAL A 315 39.24 64.40 -35.69
N SER A 316 39.47 65.05 -34.56
CA SER A 316 40.29 66.23 -34.46
C SER A 316 41.72 65.80 -34.84
N SER A 317 42.12 66.09 -36.06
CA SER A 317 43.50 66.00 -36.50
C SER A 317 44.29 67.03 -35.67
N GLY A 318 44.86 66.60 -34.54
CA GLY A 318 45.72 67.37 -33.69
C GLY A 318 46.96 67.80 -34.46
N SER A 319 47.08 69.05 -34.63
CA SER A 319 48.22 69.68 -35.17
C SER A 319 49.49 69.40 -34.34
N THR A 320 50.54 69.13 -35.05
CA THR A 320 51.93 69.02 -34.62
C THR A 320 52.37 70.04 -33.62
N ALA A 321 52.86 69.59 -32.50
CA ALA A 321 53.53 70.40 -31.48
C ALA A 321 54.89 70.97 -31.99
N GLY A 322 55.01 72.21 -31.82
CA GLY A 322 56.26 72.91 -31.99
C GLY A 322 57.29 72.49 -30.93
N GLY A 323 58.55 72.38 -31.41
CA GLY A 323 59.67 72.06 -30.57
C GLY A 323 60.03 73.13 -29.55
N TRP A 324 60.59 72.70 -28.45
CA TRP A 324 61.31 73.56 -27.51
C TRP A 324 62.79 73.24 -27.63
N THR A 325 63.55 74.25 -28.10
CA THR A 325 65.01 74.30 -28.04
C THR A 325 65.41 74.93 -26.73
N SER A 326 66.37 74.33 -26.06
CA SER A 326 67.11 74.81 -24.88
C SER A 326 67.95 76.06 -25.13
N ALA A 327 67.99 76.89 -24.16
CA ALA A 327 69.17 77.70 -23.79
C ALA A 327 69.24 77.70 -22.26
#